data_2cc2d5d7ff5ebd230f386f4a2fc077d0
#
_entry.id   2cc2d5d7ff5ebd230f386f4a2fc077d0
#
_cell.length_a   1.000
_cell.length_b   1.000
_cell.length_c   1.000
_cell.angle_alpha   90.00
_cell.angle_beta   90.00
_cell.angle_gamma   90.00
#
_symmetry.space_group_name_H-M   'P 1'
#
loop_
_entity.id
_entity.type
_entity.pdbx_description
1 polymer ?
#
loop_
_entity_poly.entity_id
_entity_poly.type
_entity_poly.pdbx_seq_one_letter_code
_entity_poly.pdbx_strand_id
1 'polypeptide(L)'
;MYVGTPVALITTVDDKGNANIGPMSSAWTLGWAFVLGLGCTSKTFQNLVSQKQCVINFPASHLFAHVEKIAHLTGANPVPDEKKEQYQYSSDKFTAGNFSSIPSENVIPPRIAECPIQLEAVFKDVWYITGNGGEYPDTAAVCVQVVCVHAAEELVVKDNHIDPAKWDPLIYNFRHYQGLGPDLGKTFKAEI
;
A
#
# COMPACT_ATOMS: atom_id res chain seq x y z
N MET A 1 12.46 -7.85 -9.06
CA MET A 1 11.99 -7.51 -10.43
C MET A 1 10.62 -6.85 -10.30
N TYR A 2 10.35 -5.76 -11.02
CA TYR A 2 9.12 -4.95 -10.88
C TYR A 2 8.45 -4.84 -12.25
N VAL A 3 7.53 -5.74 -12.53
CA VAL A 3 6.97 -5.99 -13.86
C VAL A 3 5.62 -5.26 -14.11
N GLY A 4 5.48 -4.06 -13.58
CA GLY A 4 4.25 -3.27 -13.74
C GLY A 4 3.15 -3.70 -12.75
N THR A 5 3.29 -3.31 -11.49
CA THR A 5 2.31 -3.56 -10.44
C THR A 5 1.75 -2.26 -9.88
N PRO A 6 0.49 -2.22 -9.45
CA PRO A 6 -0.06 -1.05 -8.79
C PRO A 6 0.75 -0.64 -7.57
N VAL A 7 0.95 0.66 -7.40
CA VAL A 7 1.47 1.20 -6.14
C VAL A 7 0.39 1.13 -5.08
N ALA A 8 0.75 0.67 -3.89
CA ALA A 8 -0.07 0.70 -2.71
C ALA A 8 0.63 1.47 -1.60
N LEU A 9 -0.10 2.35 -0.91
CA LEU A 9 0.34 3.06 0.28
C LEU A 9 -0.28 2.37 1.49
N ILE A 10 0.53 1.63 2.24
CA ILE A 10 0.04 0.89 3.41
C ILE A 10 0.14 1.77 4.64
N THR A 11 -1.01 2.17 5.19
CA THR A 11 -1.04 2.87 6.47
C THR A 11 -1.17 1.86 7.61
N THR A 12 -0.39 2.10 8.66
CA THR A 12 -0.35 1.32 9.90
C THR A 12 -0.17 2.28 11.07
N VAL A 13 -0.43 1.81 12.30
CA VAL A 13 -0.11 2.55 13.53
C VAL A 13 0.84 1.73 14.40
N ASP A 14 1.65 2.39 15.20
CA ASP A 14 2.44 1.74 16.24
C ASP A 14 1.63 1.57 17.54
N ASP A 15 2.28 1.04 18.59
CA ASP A 15 1.69 0.83 19.93
C ASP A 15 1.29 2.13 20.65
N LYS A 16 1.78 3.28 20.17
CA LYS A 16 1.46 4.61 20.69
C LYS A 16 0.41 5.34 19.82
N GLY A 17 -0.09 4.71 18.75
CA GLY A 17 -1.04 5.29 17.83
C GLY A 17 -0.41 6.20 16.76
N ASN A 18 0.92 6.26 16.64
CA ASN A 18 1.58 7.04 15.60
C ASN A 18 1.40 6.36 14.24
N ALA A 19 0.85 7.11 13.28
CA ALA A 19 0.61 6.59 11.94
C ALA A 19 1.89 6.55 11.09
N ASN A 20 2.02 5.53 10.24
CA ASN A 20 3.09 5.40 9.26
C ASN A 20 2.51 5.04 7.90
N ILE A 21 3.09 5.56 6.82
CA ILE A 21 2.78 5.18 5.44
C ILE A 21 3.96 4.40 4.87
N GLY A 22 3.70 3.20 4.32
CA GLY A 22 4.67 2.39 3.59
C GLY A 22 4.33 2.31 2.10
N PRO A 23 5.02 3.06 1.21
CA PRO A 23 4.85 2.86 -0.23
C PRO A 23 5.42 1.51 -0.66
N MET A 24 4.68 0.79 -1.49
CA MET A 24 5.08 -0.50 -2.03
C MET A 24 4.35 -0.82 -3.33
N SER A 25 4.83 -1.83 -4.04
CA SER A 25 4.17 -2.37 -5.24
C SER A 25 4.12 -3.91 -5.24
N SER A 26 4.57 -4.55 -4.17
CA SER A 26 4.54 -6.00 -3.96
C SER A 26 3.21 -6.42 -3.34
N ALA A 27 2.10 -6.10 -4.00
CA ALA A 27 0.74 -6.39 -3.52
C ALA A 27 -0.08 -7.08 -4.61
N TRP A 28 -0.84 -8.11 -4.23
CA TRP A 28 -1.82 -8.75 -5.11
C TRP A 28 -3.01 -9.27 -4.30
N THR A 29 -4.13 -9.46 -4.98
CA THR A 29 -5.38 -9.87 -4.33
C THR A 29 -6.03 -11.06 -5.00
N LEU A 30 -6.73 -11.86 -4.20
CA LEU A 30 -7.66 -12.88 -4.65
C LEU A 30 -8.89 -12.86 -3.74
N GLY A 31 -10.04 -12.48 -4.31
CA GLY A 31 -11.25 -12.24 -3.53
C GLY A 31 -11.04 -11.11 -2.52
N TRP A 32 -11.37 -11.36 -1.26
CA TRP A 32 -11.22 -10.39 -0.16
C TRP A 32 -9.88 -10.49 0.59
N ALA A 33 -8.95 -11.28 0.09
CA ALA A 33 -7.62 -11.40 0.68
C ALA A 33 -6.58 -10.63 -0.14
N PHE A 34 -5.68 -9.93 0.53
CA PHE A 34 -4.48 -9.33 -0.05
C PHE A 34 -3.23 -9.99 0.50
N VAL A 35 -2.23 -10.17 -0.36
CA VAL A 35 -0.88 -10.56 0.01
C VAL A 35 0.04 -9.37 -0.22
N LEU A 36 0.73 -8.96 0.84
CA LEU A 36 1.66 -7.83 0.86
C LEU A 36 3.09 -8.36 1.03
N GLY A 37 3.97 -8.10 0.07
CA GLY A 37 5.40 -8.41 0.18
C GLY A 37 6.13 -7.30 0.94
N LEU A 38 6.61 -7.55 2.14
CA LEU A 38 7.21 -6.54 3.03
C LEU A 38 8.60 -6.96 3.50
N GLY A 39 9.52 -6.00 3.59
CA GLY A 39 10.79 -6.22 4.30
C GLY A 39 10.55 -6.30 5.81
N CYS A 40 11.11 -7.31 6.46
CA CYS A 40 10.89 -7.59 7.90
C CYS A 40 11.37 -6.45 8.81
N THR A 41 12.35 -5.67 8.37
CA THR A 41 12.88 -4.50 9.10
C THR A 41 12.07 -3.22 8.88
N SER A 42 11.05 -3.26 8.01
CA SER A 42 10.22 -2.07 7.74
C SER A 42 9.27 -1.78 8.90
N LYS A 43 9.06 -0.48 9.19
CA LYS A 43 8.09 -0.05 10.20
C LYS A 43 6.67 -0.55 9.89
N THR A 44 6.30 -0.58 8.60
CA THR A 44 5.01 -1.10 8.12
C THR A 44 4.81 -2.55 8.52
N PHE A 45 5.82 -3.41 8.29
CA PHE A 45 5.76 -4.81 8.69
C PHE A 45 5.63 -4.97 10.20
N GLN A 46 6.51 -4.28 10.96
CA GLN A 46 6.52 -4.35 12.43
C GLN A 46 5.15 -3.94 13.02
N ASN A 47 4.60 -2.82 12.54
CA ASN A 47 3.29 -2.34 12.98
C ASN A 47 2.19 -3.34 12.59
N LEU A 48 2.17 -3.82 11.34
CA LEU A 48 1.12 -4.72 10.86
C LEU A 48 1.12 -6.06 11.63
N VAL A 49 2.30 -6.63 11.89
CA VAL A 49 2.40 -7.86 12.68
C VAL A 49 2.03 -7.64 14.14
N SER A 50 2.35 -6.49 14.72
CA SER A 50 2.03 -6.14 16.11
C SER A 50 0.57 -5.75 16.30
N GLN A 51 0.06 -4.80 15.50
CA GLN A 51 -1.28 -4.22 15.69
C GLN A 51 -2.38 -4.95 14.91
N LYS A 52 -2.00 -5.87 14.02
CA LYS A 52 -2.92 -6.74 13.26
C LYS A 52 -3.89 -6.01 12.33
N GLN A 53 -3.62 -4.76 11.97
CA GLN A 53 -4.49 -3.92 11.17
C GLN A 53 -3.69 -3.02 10.22
N CYS A 54 -4.26 -2.73 9.06
CA CYS A 54 -3.73 -1.75 8.12
C CYS A 54 -4.84 -1.19 7.22
N VAL A 55 -4.52 -0.12 6.49
CA VAL A 55 -5.29 0.28 5.31
C VAL A 55 -4.40 0.22 4.08
N ILE A 56 -4.93 -0.33 3.00
CA ILE A 56 -4.29 -0.37 1.68
C ILE A 56 -4.91 0.75 0.87
N ASN A 57 -4.14 1.81 0.61
CA ASN A 57 -4.61 2.98 -0.15
C ASN A 57 -3.99 2.94 -1.54
N PHE A 58 -4.81 3.01 -2.58
CA PHE A 58 -4.37 3.01 -3.97
C PHE A 58 -4.36 4.45 -4.51
N PRO A 59 -3.18 5.04 -4.76
CA PRO A 59 -3.08 6.35 -5.36
C PRO A 59 -3.40 6.29 -6.86
N ALA A 60 -4.09 7.32 -7.36
CA ALA A 60 -4.19 7.55 -8.79
C ALA A 60 -2.85 8.05 -9.37
N SER A 61 -2.66 7.93 -10.69
CA SER A 61 -1.38 8.22 -11.37
C SER A 61 -0.88 9.64 -11.13
N HIS A 62 -1.78 10.64 -11.04
CA HIS A 62 -1.43 12.04 -10.79
C HIS A 62 -0.79 12.28 -9.41
N LEU A 63 -0.90 11.34 -8.47
CA LEU A 63 -0.30 11.42 -7.14
C LEU A 63 1.16 10.96 -7.10
N PHE A 64 1.79 10.61 -8.22
CA PHE A 64 3.15 10.08 -8.25
C PHE A 64 4.16 10.96 -7.51
N ALA A 65 4.06 12.28 -7.63
CA ALA A 65 4.96 13.20 -6.97
C ALA A 65 4.80 13.21 -5.42
N HIS A 66 3.61 12.94 -4.92
CA HIS A 66 3.33 12.78 -3.49
C HIS A 66 3.95 11.47 -2.97
N VAL A 67 3.80 10.39 -3.73
CA VAL A 67 4.38 9.08 -3.42
C VAL A 67 5.90 9.15 -3.39
N GLU A 68 6.52 9.80 -4.40
CA GLU A 68 7.98 9.94 -4.49
C GLU A 68 8.58 10.72 -3.32
N LYS A 69 7.89 11.73 -2.79
CA LYS A 69 8.34 12.46 -1.60
C LYS A 69 8.54 11.57 -0.38
N ILE A 70 7.79 10.50 -0.25
CA ILE A 70 7.88 9.57 0.89
C ILE A 70 8.61 8.25 0.56
N ALA A 71 8.98 8.04 -0.70
CA ALA A 71 9.59 6.77 -1.16
C ALA A 71 10.93 6.48 -0.47
N HIS A 72 11.72 7.52 -0.18
CA HIS A 72 13.01 7.43 0.52
C HIS A 72 12.91 7.60 2.04
N LEU A 73 11.69 7.66 2.60
CA LEU A 73 11.48 7.83 4.03
C LEU A 73 11.16 6.50 4.73
N THR A 74 11.69 6.33 5.92
CA THR A 74 11.36 5.22 6.82
C THR A 74 10.77 5.71 8.15
N GLY A 75 9.77 5.00 8.66
CA GLY A 75 9.25 5.23 10.01
C GLY A 75 10.01 4.43 11.09
N ALA A 76 11.01 3.63 10.72
CA ALA A 76 11.84 2.91 11.67
C ALA A 76 12.91 3.84 12.27
N ASN A 77 13.00 3.86 13.60
CA ASN A 77 14.02 4.61 14.33
C ASN A 77 14.62 3.72 15.43
N PRO A 78 15.94 3.41 15.39
CA PRO A 78 16.91 3.87 14.38
C PRO A 78 16.61 3.34 12.97
N VAL A 79 17.13 4.03 11.95
CA VAL A 79 17.07 3.52 10.56
C VAL A 79 17.86 2.22 10.50
N PRO A 80 17.29 1.14 9.96
CA PRO A 80 18.00 -0.14 9.81
C PRO A 80 19.30 0.01 9.02
N ASP A 81 20.35 -0.74 9.40
CA ASP A 81 21.69 -0.58 8.83
C ASP A 81 21.72 -0.72 7.30
N GLU A 82 20.98 -1.67 6.75
CA GLU A 82 20.86 -1.92 5.32
C GLU A 82 20.13 -0.80 4.55
N LYS A 83 19.53 0.16 5.27
CA LYS A 83 18.76 1.29 4.69
C LYS A 83 19.43 2.64 4.89
N LYS A 84 20.45 2.74 5.73
CA LYS A 84 21.04 4.03 6.15
C LYS A 84 21.55 4.91 5.01
N GLU A 85 22.02 4.29 3.92
CA GLU A 85 22.55 5.05 2.78
C GLU A 85 21.45 5.67 1.89
N GLN A 86 20.24 5.09 1.89
CA GLN A 86 19.19 5.45 0.94
C GLN A 86 17.93 6.01 1.61
N TYR A 87 17.76 5.78 2.92
CA TYR A 87 16.54 6.15 3.62
C TYR A 87 16.83 7.11 4.78
N GLN A 88 15.88 8.02 5.00
CA GLN A 88 15.87 8.94 6.11
C GLN A 88 14.68 8.66 7.03
N TYR A 89 14.89 8.80 8.33
CA TYR A 89 13.80 8.70 9.30
C TYR A 89 12.82 9.87 9.16
N SER A 90 11.55 9.55 9.17
CA SER A 90 10.48 10.53 9.29
C SER A 90 9.40 9.99 10.23
N SER A 91 9.04 10.78 11.22
CA SER A 91 7.92 10.46 12.13
C SER A 91 6.55 10.79 11.53
N ASP A 92 6.51 11.68 10.52
CA ASP A 92 5.27 12.15 9.90
C ASP A 92 5.39 12.11 8.37
N LYS A 93 4.98 10.99 7.79
CA LYS A 93 4.95 10.82 6.33
C LYS A 93 3.69 11.38 5.69
N PHE A 94 2.65 11.66 6.45
CA PHE A 94 1.48 12.35 5.92
C PHE A 94 1.86 13.77 5.50
N THR A 95 2.42 14.55 6.40
CA THR A 95 2.91 15.90 6.09
C THR A 95 4.00 15.88 5.01
N ALA A 96 4.98 14.97 5.11
CA ALA A 96 6.07 14.88 4.13
C ALA A 96 5.58 14.59 2.71
N GLY A 97 4.56 13.75 2.55
CA GLY A 97 3.94 13.41 1.27
C GLY A 97 2.88 14.40 0.80
N ASN A 98 2.52 15.40 1.60
CA ASN A 98 1.32 16.25 1.40
C ASN A 98 0.05 15.40 1.30
N PHE A 99 -0.10 14.43 2.19
CA PHE A 99 -1.29 13.60 2.35
C PHE A 99 -2.09 14.03 3.58
N SER A 100 -3.40 13.89 3.48
CA SER A 100 -4.34 14.13 4.58
C SER A 100 -4.82 12.79 5.16
N SER A 101 -4.75 12.66 6.49
CA SER A 101 -5.29 11.49 7.17
C SER A 101 -6.78 11.67 7.44
N ILE A 102 -7.57 10.63 7.16
CA ILE A 102 -8.99 10.56 7.54
C ILE A 102 -9.24 9.28 8.35
N PRO A 103 -10.17 9.30 9.32
CA PRO A 103 -10.47 8.12 10.13
C PRO A 103 -10.95 6.94 9.30
N SER A 104 -10.55 5.74 9.68
CA SER A 104 -11.14 4.48 9.23
C SER A 104 -12.42 4.18 9.99
N GLU A 105 -13.23 3.24 9.49
CA GLU A 105 -14.49 2.82 10.10
C GLU A 105 -14.33 1.55 10.96
N ASN A 106 -13.48 0.61 10.50
CA ASN A 106 -13.36 -0.72 11.11
C ASN A 106 -11.97 -1.02 11.67
N VAL A 107 -10.96 -0.20 11.36
CA VAL A 107 -9.58 -0.38 11.82
C VAL A 107 -9.02 0.93 12.40
N ILE A 108 -7.95 0.83 13.19
CA ILE A 108 -7.32 2.01 13.82
C ILE A 108 -6.45 2.82 12.83
N PRO A 109 -5.64 2.21 11.94
CA PRO A 109 -4.83 2.96 10.99
C PRO A 109 -5.69 3.88 10.11
N PRO A 110 -5.29 5.16 9.91
CA PRO A 110 -6.06 6.09 9.11
C PRO A 110 -5.99 5.77 7.63
N ARG A 111 -7.01 6.20 6.87
CA ARG A 111 -7.02 6.22 5.41
C ARG A 111 -6.29 7.47 4.90
N ILE A 112 -5.87 7.47 3.63
CA ILE A 112 -5.30 8.62 2.93
C ILE A 112 -6.41 9.24 2.08
N ALA A 113 -6.80 10.50 2.39
CA ALA A 113 -7.93 11.18 1.76
C ALA A 113 -7.81 11.30 0.23
N GLU A 114 -6.59 11.55 -0.26
CA GLU A 114 -6.30 11.75 -1.68
C GLU A 114 -6.31 10.46 -2.50
N CYS A 115 -6.26 9.29 -1.85
CA CYS A 115 -6.32 8.01 -2.55
C CYS A 115 -7.78 7.63 -2.84
N PRO A 116 -8.18 7.49 -4.12
CA PRO A 116 -9.58 7.29 -4.47
C PRO A 116 -10.13 5.89 -4.14
N ILE A 117 -9.27 4.92 -3.86
CA ILE A 117 -9.65 3.58 -3.38
C ILE A 117 -8.86 3.26 -2.13
N GLN A 118 -9.56 2.87 -1.06
CA GLN A 118 -8.95 2.53 0.22
C GLN A 118 -9.60 1.26 0.78
N LEU A 119 -8.77 0.31 1.24
CA LEU A 119 -9.22 -0.98 1.76
C LEU A 119 -8.77 -1.12 3.21
N GLU A 120 -9.71 -1.14 4.13
CA GLU A 120 -9.42 -1.48 5.53
C GLU A 120 -9.25 -2.99 5.66
N ALA A 121 -8.19 -3.40 6.32
CA ALA A 121 -7.83 -4.81 6.37
C ALA A 121 -7.28 -5.25 7.73
N VAL A 122 -7.50 -6.52 8.05
CA VAL A 122 -7.01 -7.18 9.25
C VAL A 122 -6.03 -8.30 8.90
N PHE A 123 -4.97 -8.41 9.69
CA PHE A 123 -3.96 -9.45 9.56
C PHE A 123 -4.57 -10.85 9.69
N LYS A 124 -4.10 -11.76 8.83
CA LYS A 124 -4.47 -13.19 8.89
C LYS A 124 -3.28 -14.08 9.16
N ASP A 125 -2.22 -13.94 8.34
CA ASP A 125 -1.08 -14.84 8.40
C ASP A 125 0.17 -14.18 7.83
N VAL A 126 1.34 -14.76 8.08
CA VAL A 126 2.62 -14.32 7.57
C VAL A 126 3.49 -15.51 7.19
N TRP A 127 4.01 -15.46 5.98
CA TRP A 127 5.02 -16.38 5.50
C TRP A 127 6.37 -15.65 5.36
N TYR A 128 7.33 -16.04 6.17
CA TYR A 128 8.68 -15.49 6.14
C TYR A 128 9.48 -16.12 5.00
N ILE A 129 10.17 -15.26 4.25
CA ILE A 129 10.97 -15.64 3.08
C ILE A 129 12.42 -15.31 3.41
N THR A 130 13.27 -16.32 3.45
CA THR A 130 14.70 -16.15 3.62
C THR A 130 15.35 -15.90 2.26
N GLY A 131 16.08 -14.81 2.13
CA GLY A 131 16.84 -14.50 0.93
C GLY A 131 17.99 -15.47 0.67
N ASN A 132 18.70 -15.31 -0.44
CA ASN A 132 19.76 -16.22 -0.90
C ASN A 132 20.86 -16.39 0.15
N GLY A 133 20.81 -17.49 0.90
CA GLY A 133 21.85 -17.88 1.87
C GLY A 133 21.83 -17.14 3.21
N GLY A 134 20.77 -16.35 3.49
CA GLY A 134 20.61 -15.68 4.78
C GLY A 134 20.20 -16.64 5.89
N GLU A 135 20.69 -16.42 7.10
CA GLU A 135 20.30 -17.18 8.29
C GLU A 135 18.93 -16.77 8.81
N TYR A 136 18.53 -15.49 8.57
CA TYR A 136 17.27 -14.91 9.02
C TYR A 136 16.44 -14.41 7.84
N PRO A 137 15.08 -14.44 7.94
CA PRO A 137 14.23 -13.91 6.89
C PRO A 137 14.37 -12.38 6.79
N ASP A 138 14.60 -11.90 5.57
CA ASP A 138 14.70 -10.47 5.24
C ASP A 138 13.39 -9.89 4.69
N THR A 139 12.53 -10.77 4.16
CA THR A 139 11.22 -10.42 3.60
C THR A 139 10.12 -11.35 4.08
N ALA A 140 8.89 -10.90 3.96
CA ALA A 140 7.71 -11.71 4.29
C ALA A 140 6.56 -11.44 3.32
N ALA A 141 5.77 -12.48 3.04
CA ALA A 141 4.46 -12.37 2.44
C ALA A 141 3.41 -12.34 3.56
N VAL A 142 2.74 -11.20 3.73
CA VAL A 142 1.73 -10.99 4.77
C VAL A 142 0.35 -11.07 4.16
N CYS A 143 -0.46 -12.01 4.62
CA CYS A 143 -1.86 -12.13 4.22
C CYS A 143 -2.75 -11.26 5.12
N VAL A 144 -3.57 -10.41 4.50
CA VAL A 144 -4.58 -9.60 5.19
C VAL A 144 -5.96 -9.82 4.56
N GLN A 145 -7.00 -9.72 5.37
CA GLN A 145 -8.40 -9.81 4.94
C GLN A 145 -8.98 -8.40 4.88
N VAL A 146 -9.50 -8.02 3.73
CA VAL A 146 -10.28 -6.77 3.57
C VAL A 146 -11.59 -6.89 4.32
N VAL A 147 -11.91 -5.88 5.12
CA VAL A 147 -13.14 -5.79 5.93
C VAL A 147 -14.03 -4.63 5.52
N CYS A 148 -13.48 -3.62 4.85
CA CYS A 148 -14.24 -2.50 4.30
C CYS A 148 -13.53 -1.95 3.07
N VAL A 149 -14.32 -1.53 2.07
CA VAL A 149 -13.85 -0.88 0.84
C VAL A 149 -14.46 0.50 0.74
N HIS A 150 -13.60 1.50 0.57
CA HIS A 150 -13.99 2.87 0.27
C HIS A 150 -13.56 3.20 -1.16
N ALA A 151 -14.48 3.77 -1.93
CA ALA A 151 -14.20 4.25 -3.28
C ALA A 151 -14.78 5.65 -3.45
N ALA A 152 -14.08 6.52 -4.17
CA ALA A 152 -14.59 7.84 -4.52
C ALA A 152 -15.84 7.71 -5.39
N GLU A 153 -16.88 8.50 -5.11
CA GLU A 153 -18.19 8.39 -5.79
C GLU A 153 -18.09 8.49 -7.31
N GLU A 154 -17.21 9.35 -7.81
CA GLU A 154 -16.98 9.53 -9.25
C GLU A 154 -16.44 8.30 -9.95
N LEU A 155 -15.80 7.37 -9.22
CA LEU A 155 -15.32 6.10 -9.75
C LEU A 155 -16.40 5.02 -9.76
N VAL A 156 -17.46 5.20 -8.97
CA VAL A 156 -18.46 4.15 -8.81
C VAL A 156 -19.54 4.29 -9.88
N VAL A 157 -19.80 3.19 -10.56
CA VAL A 157 -20.94 3.03 -11.49
C VAL A 157 -21.83 1.92 -10.98
N LYS A 158 -22.90 1.62 -11.66
CA LYS A 158 -23.93 0.61 -11.34
C LYS A 158 -23.50 -0.44 -10.29
N ASP A 159 -24.30 -0.62 -9.25
CA ASP A 159 -24.17 -1.74 -8.30
C ASP A 159 -22.79 -1.90 -7.64
N ASN A 160 -22.12 -0.79 -7.33
CA ASN A 160 -20.80 -0.76 -6.67
C ASN A 160 -19.62 -1.27 -7.54
N HIS A 161 -19.72 -1.16 -8.87
CA HIS A 161 -18.59 -1.43 -9.76
C HIS A 161 -17.72 -0.18 -9.93
N ILE A 162 -16.43 -0.38 -10.06
CA ILE A 162 -15.49 0.68 -10.42
C ILE A 162 -15.49 0.87 -11.93
N ASP A 163 -15.67 2.12 -12.39
CA ASP A 163 -15.58 2.48 -13.80
C ASP A 163 -14.13 2.37 -14.29
N PRO A 164 -13.79 1.40 -15.16
CA PRO A 164 -12.43 1.22 -15.64
C PRO A 164 -11.94 2.39 -16.50
N ALA A 165 -12.86 3.20 -17.07
CA ALA A 165 -12.49 4.37 -17.85
C ALA A 165 -12.08 5.57 -16.99
N LYS A 166 -12.45 5.58 -15.72
CA LYS A 166 -12.13 6.65 -14.77
C LYS A 166 -11.01 6.27 -13.78
N TRP A 167 -10.81 4.97 -13.58
CA TRP A 167 -9.78 4.49 -12.67
C TRP A 167 -8.41 4.45 -13.36
N ASP A 168 -7.51 5.34 -12.93
CA ASP A 168 -6.12 5.41 -13.44
C ASP A 168 -5.14 5.19 -12.28
N PRO A 169 -4.85 3.94 -11.90
CA PRO A 169 -3.91 3.61 -10.83
C PRO A 169 -2.49 4.03 -11.15
N LEU A 170 -1.73 4.42 -10.13
CA LEU A 170 -0.29 4.57 -10.23
C LEU A 170 0.37 3.20 -10.34
N ILE A 171 1.10 2.97 -11.42
CA ILE A 171 1.83 1.73 -11.70
C ILE A 171 3.32 1.93 -11.46
N TYR A 172 3.97 0.97 -10.79
CA TYR A 172 5.42 0.91 -10.63
C TYR A 172 6.00 -0.17 -11.55
N ASN A 173 6.74 0.25 -12.56
CA ASN A 173 7.27 -0.61 -13.60
C ASN A 173 8.76 -0.36 -13.82
N PHE A 174 9.62 -1.33 -13.45
CA PHE A 174 11.07 -1.24 -13.58
C PHE A 174 11.67 0.10 -13.07
N ARG A 175 11.24 0.54 -11.88
CA ARG A 175 11.63 1.80 -11.22
C ARG A 175 11.12 3.07 -11.90
N HIS A 176 10.10 2.96 -12.74
CA HIS A 176 9.39 4.11 -13.31
C HIS A 176 7.94 4.12 -12.83
N TYR A 177 7.39 5.31 -12.65
CA TYR A 177 5.96 5.50 -12.45
C TYR A 177 5.25 5.65 -13.79
N GLN A 178 4.11 5.00 -13.93
CA GLN A 178 3.26 5.04 -15.12
C GLN A 178 1.78 5.08 -14.71
N GLY A 179 0.92 5.64 -15.57
CA GLY A 179 -0.52 5.41 -15.56
C GLY A 179 -0.89 4.24 -16.48
N LEU A 180 -2.19 3.99 -16.62
CA LEU A 180 -2.70 3.01 -17.58
C LEU A 180 -2.59 3.57 -19.01
N GLY A 181 -2.34 2.67 -19.96
CA GLY A 181 -2.45 2.95 -21.39
C GLY A 181 -3.92 2.92 -21.88
N PRO A 182 -4.15 3.02 -23.21
CA PRO A 182 -5.49 2.93 -23.77
C PRO A 182 -6.14 1.58 -23.46
N ASP A 183 -7.48 1.58 -23.33
CA ASP A 183 -8.24 0.35 -23.23
C ASP A 183 -8.03 -0.52 -24.48
N LEU A 184 -7.74 -1.79 -24.27
CA LEU A 184 -7.51 -2.77 -25.35
C LEU A 184 -8.77 -3.60 -25.64
N GLY A 185 -9.81 -3.50 -24.82
CA GLY A 185 -11.07 -4.23 -24.96
C GLY A 185 -11.51 -4.96 -23.69
N LYS A 186 -12.71 -5.47 -23.72
CA LYS A 186 -13.36 -6.17 -22.61
C LYS A 186 -13.00 -7.65 -22.58
N THR A 187 -12.85 -8.20 -21.37
CA THR A 187 -12.75 -9.67 -21.20
C THR A 187 -14.15 -10.30 -21.30
N PHE A 188 -14.22 -11.62 -21.48
CA PHE A 188 -15.50 -12.35 -21.51
C PHE A 188 -16.28 -12.27 -20.19
N LYS A 189 -15.64 -11.84 -19.10
CA LYS A 189 -16.26 -11.66 -17.77
C LYS A 189 -16.66 -10.20 -17.48
N ALA A 190 -16.41 -9.28 -18.41
CA ALA A 190 -16.78 -7.88 -18.18
C ALA A 190 -18.29 -7.71 -18.19
N GLU A 191 -18.84 -7.21 -17.10
CA GLU A 191 -20.28 -7.00 -16.89
C GLU A 191 -20.74 -5.59 -17.26
N ILE A 192 -19.80 -4.66 -17.50
CA ILE A 192 -20.01 -3.24 -17.84
C ILE A 192 -19.26 -2.82 -19.11
#